data_020fed72ab2c746bb61272ba7b6a1009
#
_entry.id   020fed72ab2c746bb61272ba7b6a1009
#
_cell.length_a   1.000
_cell.length_b   1.000
_cell.length_c   1.000
_cell.angle_alpha   90.00
_cell.angle_beta   90.00
_cell.angle_gamma   90.00
#
_symmetry.space_group_name_H-M   'P 1'
#
loop_
_entity.id
_entity.type
_entity.pdbx_description
1 polymer ?
#
loop_
_entity_poly.entity_id
_entity_poly.type
_entity_poly.pdbx_seq_one_letter_code
_entity_poly.pdbx_strand_id
1 'polypeptide(L)'
;RLYYLEECKKIADVHVATDDGSEGYKGFVTELLRNRLLEMSRAELDNLVFYNCGPSPMVHAAAKVQREFCRDDQIFSAIDYLTKCGVGICGACASPDGKRICVDGPFMQGSPERPAAN
;
A
#
# COMPACT_ATOMS: atom_id res chain seq x y z
N ARG A 1 -11.14 -4.47 15.95
CA ARG A 1 -12.39 -4.80 15.25
C ARG A 1 -12.19 -4.69 13.75
N LEU A 2 -12.54 -5.76 13.03
CA LEU A 2 -12.45 -5.79 11.55
C LEU A 2 -13.78 -5.39 10.95
N TYR A 3 -13.76 -4.36 10.10
CA TYR A 3 -14.94 -3.86 9.40
C TYR A 3 -14.99 -4.43 7.98
N TYR A 4 -16.17 -4.69 7.47
CA TYR A 4 -16.45 -5.13 6.10
C TYR A 4 -15.75 -6.43 5.67
N LEU A 5 -15.26 -7.24 6.62
CA LEU A 5 -14.53 -8.47 6.29
C LEU A 5 -15.39 -9.45 5.46
N GLU A 6 -16.63 -9.66 5.85
CA GLU A 6 -17.54 -10.58 5.14
C GLU A 6 -17.94 -10.06 3.76
N GLU A 7 -18.09 -8.76 3.61
CA GLU A 7 -18.36 -8.12 2.33
C GLU A 7 -17.16 -8.25 1.38
N CYS A 8 -15.96 -8.04 1.88
CA CYS A 8 -14.73 -8.20 1.10
C CYS A 8 -14.52 -9.63 0.62
N LYS A 9 -14.80 -10.62 1.48
CA LYS A 9 -14.70 -12.05 1.13
C LYS A 9 -15.58 -12.47 -0.02
N LYS A 10 -16.67 -11.73 -0.29
CA LYS A 10 -17.57 -12.00 -1.42
C LYS A 10 -16.99 -11.64 -2.77
N ILE A 11 -16.03 -10.73 -2.80
CA ILE A 11 -15.50 -10.15 -4.05
C ILE A 11 -14.00 -10.34 -4.24
N ALA A 12 -13.28 -10.82 -3.22
CA ALA A 12 -11.83 -10.97 -3.25
C ALA A 12 -11.36 -12.10 -2.32
N ASP A 13 -10.17 -12.61 -2.59
CA ASP A 13 -9.44 -13.44 -1.64
C ASP A 13 -8.88 -12.56 -0.52
N VAL A 14 -9.41 -12.71 0.68
CA VAL A 14 -9.04 -11.88 1.82
C VAL A 14 -8.12 -12.63 2.77
N HIS A 15 -6.96 -12.07 3.02
CA HIS A 15 -6.00 -12.55 4.00
C HIS A 15 -5.85 -11.52 5.11
N VAL A 16 -6.03 -11.95 6.36
CA VAL A 16 -6.04 -11.08 7.53
C VAL A 16 -4.81 -11.33 8.38
N ALA A 17 -4.17 -10.27 8.84
CA ALA A 17 -3.10 -10.33 9.85
C ALA A 17 -3.49 -9.45 11.04
N THR A 18 -3.29 -9.97 12.25
CA THR A 18 -3.51 -9.25 13.51
C THR A 18 -2.33 -9.47 14.44
N ASP A 19 -2.03 -8.49 15.29
CA ASP A 19 -0.88 -8.55 16.18
C ASP A 19 -0.99 -9.70 17.21
N ASP A 20 -2.21 -9.94 17.70
CA ASP A 20 -2.50 -10.96 18.72
C ASP A 20 -2.93 -12.31 18.16
N GLY A 21 -3.16 -12.40 16.85
CA GLY A 21 -3.65 -13.62 16.20
C GLY A 21 -5.13 -13.91 16.45
N SER A 22 -5.90 -12.93 16.92
CA SER A 22 -7.33 -13.09 17.19
C SER A 22 -8.13 -13.37 15.93
N GLU A 23 -7.63 -12.95 14.77
CA GLU A 23 -8.17 -13.26 13.46
C GLU A 23 -7.01 -13.40 12.47
N GLY A 24 -7.03 -14.47 11.67
CA GLY A 24 -6.06 -14.71 10.61
C GLY A 24 -4.63 -14.94 11.10
N TYR A 25 -3.66 -14.42 10.35
CA TYR A 25 -2.23 -14.55 10.65
C TYR A 25 -1.84 -13.73 11.88
N LYS A 26 -1.11 -14.34 12.81
CA LYS A 26 -0.56 -13.62 13.96
C LYS A 26 0.78 -12.99 13.58
N GLY A 27 0.82 -11.67 13.53
CA GLY A 27 2.02 -10.92 13.17
C GLY A 27 1.72 -9.73 12.26
N PHE A 28 2.77 -9.18 11.66
CA PHE A 28 2.64 -8.04 10.76
C PHE A 28 2.12 -8.45 9.39
N VAL A 29 1.32 -7.57 8.79
CA VAL A 29 0.79 -7.80 7.43
C VAL A 29 1.93 -7.95 6.40
N THR A 30 3.07 -7.33 6.62
CA THR A 30 4.25 -7.45 5.75
C THR A 30 4.86 -8.85 5.77
N GLU A 31 4.80 -9.55 6.89
CA GLU A 31 5.24 -10.95 6.99
C GLU A 31 4.30 -11.87 6.22
N LEU A 32 2.99 -11.67 6.38
CA LEU A 32 1.98 -12.40 5.60
C LEU A 32 2.14 -12.15 4.11
N LEU A 33 2.36 -10.90 3.70
CA LEU A 33 2.61 -10.52 2.31
C LEU A 33 3.84 -11.24 1.76
N ARG A 34 4.96 -11.23 2.48
CA ARG A 34 6.20 -11.91 2.08
C ARG A 34 5.97 -13.41 1.88
N ASN A 35 5.28 -14.05 2.81
CA ASN A 35 4.96 -15.48 2.73
C ASN A 35 4.14 -15.81 1.49
N ARG A 36 3.16 -14.96 1.16
CA ARG A 36 2.35 -15.12 -0.05
C ARG A 36 3.18 -14.94 -1.33
N LEU A 37 4.05 -13.95 -1.37
CA LEU A 37 4.91 -13.70 -2.54
C LEU A 37 5.93 -14.82 -2.76
N LEU A 38 6.44 -15.42 -1.69
CA LEU A 38 7.35 -16.56 -1.78
C LEU A 38 6.72 -17.81 -2.40
N GLU A 39 5.40 -17.96 -2.29
CA GLU A 39 4.64 -19.07 -2.87
C GLU A 39 4.34 -18.91 -4.36
N MET A 40 4.53 -17.71 -4.90
CA MET A 40 4.19 -17.37 -6.28
C MET A 40 5.32 -17.71 -7.26
N SER A 41 4.94 -18.13 -8.48
CA SER A 41 5.89 -18.34 -9.58
C SER A 41 6.36 -16.98 -10.14
N ARG A 42 7.47 -16.98 -10.89
CA ARG A 42 7.98 -15.76 -11.53
C ARG A 42 6.96 -15.17 -12.50
N ALA A 43 6.25 -16.00 -13.25
CA ALA A 43 5.21 -15.54 -14.18
C ALA A 43 4.05 -14.85 -13.45
N GLU A 44 3.63 -15.39 -12.30
CA GLU A 44 2.61 -14.75 -11.46
C GLU A 44 3.09 -13.41 -10.90
N LEU A 45 4.34 -13.35 -10.41
CA LEU A 45 4.93 -12.11 -9.89
C LEU A 45 5.04 -11.02 -10.96
N ASP A 46 5.38 -11.38 -12.20
CA ASP A 46 5.51 -10.42 -13.30
C ASP A 46 4.16 -9.79 -13.71
N ASN A 47 3.05 -10.47 -13.41
CA ASN A 47 1.70 -9.99 -13.70
C ASN A 47 1.01 -9.30 -12.53
N LEU A 48 1.65 -9.20 -11.38
CA LEU A 48 1.08 -8.54 -10.21
C LEU A 48 1.11 -7.02 -10.34
N VAL A 49 0.08 -6.39 -9.79
CA VAL A 49 0.03 -4.94 -9.51
C VAL A 49 -0.37 -4.76 -8.06
N PHE A 50 0.36 -3.94 -7.33
CA PHE A 50 0.13 -3.70 -5.92
C PHE A 50 -0.50 -2.34 -5.70
N TYR A 51 -1.51 -2.30 -4.84
CA TYR A 51 -2.13 -1.07 -4.35
C TYR A 51 -2.02 -1.04 -2.83
N ASN A 52 -1.18 -0.17 -2.31
CA ASN A 52 -0.91 -0.05 -0.88
C ASN A 52 -1.66 1.14 -0.30
N CYS A 53 -2.41 0.92 0.77
CA CYS A 53 -3.11 1.97 1.49
C CYS A 53 -3.09 1.67 3.00
N GLY A 54 -2.82 2.68 3.81
CA GLY A 54 -2.77 2.56 5.25
C GLY A 54 -1.78 3.54 5.89
N PRO A 55 -1.42 3.34 7.16
CA PRO A 55 -0.42 4.17 7.82
C PRO A 55 0.91 4.17 7.06
N SER A 56 1.54 5.35 6.95
CA SER A 56 2.77 5.51 6.17
C SER A 56 3.88 4.49 6.48
N PRO A 57 4.18 4.17 7.75
CA PRO A 57 5.20 3.15 8.03
C PRO A 57 4.86 1.77 7.45
N MET A 58 3.58 1.38 7.48
CA MET A 58 3.12 0.11 6.92
C MET A 58 3.24 0.11 5.40
N VAL A 59 2.83 1.18 4.74
CA VAL A 59 2.92 1.31 3.28
C VAL A 59 4.37 1.25 2.82
N HIS A 60 5.29 1.93 3.49
CA HIS A 60 6.73 1.87 3.20
C HIS A 60 7.29 0.46 3.39
N ALA A 61 6.92 -0.21 4.48
CA ALA A 61 7.37 -1.57 4.75
C ALA A 61 6.82 -2.56 3.72
N ALA A 62 5.56 -2.44 3.34
CA ALA A 62 4.94 -3.28 2.31
C ALA A 62 5.62 -3.08 0.94
N ALA A 63 5.83 -1.84 0.52
CA ALA A 63 6.52 -1.52 -0.73
C ALA A 63 7.95 -2.06 -0.76
N LYS A 64 8.66 -2.01 0.37
CA LYS A 64 10.01 -2.58 0.49
C LYS A 64 10.00 -4.09 0.25
N VAL A 65 9.05 -4.81 0.81
CA VAL A 65 8.89 -6.25 0.59
C VAL A 65 8.55 -6.53 -0.87
N GLN A 66 7.62 -5.77 -1.45
CA GLN A 66 7.19 -5.92 -2.84
C GLN A 66 8.33 -5.73 -3.83
N ARG A 67 9.22 -4.76 -3.59
CA ARG A 67 10.40 -4.50 -4.43
C ARG A 67 11.42 -5.63 -4.44
N GLU A 68 11.46 -6.46 -3.43
CA GLU A 68 12.31 -7.66 -3.41
C GLU A 68 11.87 -8.69 -4.45
N PHE A 69 10.59 -8.67 -4.85
CA PHE A 69 9.98 -9.66 -5.76
C PHE A 69 9.58 -9.06 -7.11
N CYS A 70 9.22 -7.79 -7.16
CA CYS A 70 8.60 -7.14 -8.31
C CYS A 70 9.26 -5.79 -8.61
N ARG A 71 8.95 -5.23 -9.79
CA ARG A 71 9.47 -3.93 -10.23
C ARG A 71 8.68 -2.78 -9.58
N ASP A 72 9.31 -1.63 -9.46
CA ASP A 72 8.70 -0.39 -8.95
C ASP A 72 7.47 0.05 -9.75
N ASP A 73 7.44 -0.21 -11.06
CA ASP A 73 6.31 0.15 -11.93
C ASP A 73 5.05 -0.68 -11.69
N GLN A 74 5.16 -1.76 -10.90
CA GLN A 74 4.04 -2.60 -10.47
C GLN A 74 3.45 -2.15 -9.13
N ILE A 75 4.04 -1.15 -8.47
CA ILE A 75 3.70 -0.73 -7.11
C ILE A 75 3.05 0.64 -7.13
N PHE A 76 1.84 0.73 -6.59
CA PHE A 76 1.08 1.96 -6.42
C PHE A 76 0.77 2.13 -4.94
N SER A 77 1.11 3.29 -4.38
CA SER A 77 0.94 3.55 -2.95
C SER A 77 0.21 4.86 -2.70
N ALA A 78 -0.77 4.80 -1.80
CA ALA A 78 -1.42 5.98 -1.25
C ALA A 78 -0.73 6.33 0.06
N ILE A 79 -0.05 7.48 0.08
CA ILE A 79 0.61 7.99 1.28
C ILE A 79 -0.22 9.10 1.88
N ASP A 80 -0.25 9.14 3.20
CA ASP A 80 -1.00 10.13 3.94
C ASP A 80 -0.29 11.50 3.86
N TYR A 81 -0.80 12.35 2.95
CA TYR A 81 -0.43 13.75 2.85
C TYR A 81 -1.58 14.62 3.32
N LEU A 82 -1.26 15.72 3.99
CA LEU A 82 -2.27 16.68 4.40
C LEU A 82 -2.95 17.29 3.18
N THR A 83 -4.22 16.94 2.96
CA THR A 83 -5.03 17.48 1.86
C THR A 83 -5.95 18.57 2.38
N LYS A 84 -5.93 19.74 1.74
CA LYS A 84 -6.77 20.89 2.12
C LYS A 84 -7.79 21.24 1.04
N CYS A 85 -7.35 21.71 -0.12
CA CYS A 85 -8.29 22.16 -1.16
C CYS A 85 -8.96 21.03 -1.94
N GLY A 86 -8.28 19.91 -2.15
CA GLY A 86 -8.79 18.78 -2.93
C GLY A 86 -8.84 18.99 -4.45
N VAL A 87 -8.42 20.15 -4.94
CA VAL A 87 -8.54 20.57 -6.35
C VAL A 87 -7.22 21.02 -6.98
N GLY A 88 -6.12 20.75 -6.31
CA GLY A 88 -4.78 20.98 -6.86
C GLY A 88 -4.27 22.42 -6.80
N ILE A 89 -4.86 23.29 -5.99
CA ILE A 89 -4.51 24.71 -5.96
C ILE A 89 -3.52 25.06 -4.84
N CYS A 90 -3.74 24.56 -3.61
CA CYS A 90 -3.00 25.04 -2.45
C CYS A 90 -1.61 24.44 -2.27
N GLY A 91 -1.31 23.29 -2.90
CA GLY A 91 -0.03 22.62 -2.79
C GLY A 91 0.24 21.91 -1.46
N ALA A 92 -0.72 21.87 -0.52
CA ALA A 92 -0.54 21.27 0.80
C ALA A 92 -0.22 19.76 0.73
N CYS A 93 -0.75 19.06 -0.27
CA CYS A 93 -0.55 17.63 -0.49
C CYS A 93 0.55 17.31 -1.52
N ALA A 94 1.39 18.29 -1.88
CA ALA A 94 2.44 18.07 -2.87
C ALA A 94 3.52 17.13 -2.35
N SER A 95 3.86 16.12 -3.16
CA SER A 95 4.99 15.24 -2.91
C SER A 95 6.31 15.94 -3.26
N PRO A 96 7.48 15.40 -2.83
CA PRO A 96 8.78 15.98 -3.16
C PRO A 96 9.03 16.16 -4.65
N ASP A 97 8.46 15.30 -5.50
CA ASP A 97 8.55 15.39 -6.96
C ASP A 97 7.49 16.31 -7.59
N GLY A 98 6.73 17.04 -6.78
CA GLY A 98 5.78 18.05 -7.23
C GLY A 98 4.39 17.55 -7.60
N LYS A 99 4.12 16.26 -7.48
CA LYS A 99 2.78 15.71 -7.71
C LYS A 99 1.85 16.04 -6.55
N ARG A 100 0.58 16.27 -6.84
CA ARG A 100 -0.44 16.62 -5.86
C ARG A 100 -1.37 15.44 -5.64
N ILE A 101 -1.39 14.90 -4.44
CA ILE A 101 -2.14 13.68 -4.12
C ILE A 101 -3.62 13.82 -4.43
N CYS A 102 -4.19 15.01 -4.24
CA CYS A 102 -5.62 15.24 -4.47
C CYS A 102 -6.04 15.18 -5.96
N VAL A 103 -5.14 15.45 -6.90
CA VAL A 103 -5.46 15.43 -8.35
C VAL A 103 -4.65 14.41 -9.13
N ASP A 104 -3.42 14.10 -8.72
CA ASP A 104 -2.54 13.15 -9.39
C ASP A 104 -2.62 11.74 -8.78
N GLY A 105 -3.12 11.62 -7.56
CA GLY A 105 -3.30 10.37 -6.83
C GLY A 105 -4.77 9.95 -6.71
N PRO A 106 -5.17 9.25 -5.62
CA PRO A 106 -4.37 9.04 -4.40
C PRO A 106 -3.24 8.02 -4.52
N PHE A 107 -3.31 7.07 -5.45
CA PHE A 107 -2.27 6.07 -5.64
C PHE A 107 -1.19 6.58 -6.58
N MET A 108 0.04 6.67 -6.07
CA MET A 108 1.21 7.11 -6.82
C MET A 108 2.08 5.91 -7.19
N GLN A 109 2.50 5.85 -8.45
CA GLN A 109 3.36 4.78 -8.95
C GLN A 109 4.80 4.96 -8.45
N GLY A 110 5.44 3.84 -8.15
CA GLY A 110 6.84 3.79 -7.73
C GLY A 110 7.03 3.76 -6.23
N SER A 111 8.25 4.03 -5.79
CA SER A 111 8.59 4.02 -4.38
C SER A 111 7.87 5.14 -3.65
N PRO A 112 7.17 4.84 -2.54
CA PRO A 112 6.59 5.87 -1.73
C PRO A 112 7.71 6.71 -1.09
N GLU A 113 7.77 7.98 -1.43
CA GLU A 113 8.68 8.90 -0.79
C GLU A 113 8.04 9.45 0.49
N ARG A 114 8.86 9.57 1.52
CA ARG A 114 8.40 10.16 2.77
C ARG A 114 8.10 11.64 2.53
N PRO A 115 6.94 12.16 2.94
CA PRO A 115 6.75 13.59 2.92
C PRO A 115 7.87 14.26 3.71
N ALA A 116 8.35 15.39 3.21
CA ALA A 116 9.35 16.16 3.92
C ALA A 116 8.84 16.41 5.35
N ALA A 117 9.67 16.11 6.34
CA ALA A 117 9.33 16.30 7.74
C ALA A 117 9.11 17.80 7.97
N ASN A 118 7.88 18.16 8.29
CA ASN A 118 7.53 19.51 8.71
C ASN A 118 7.62 19.61 10.22
#